data_022d201df626b1810321c1dce36629e5
#
_entry.id   022d201df626b1810321c1dce36629e5
#
_cell.length_a   1.000
_cell.length_b   1.000
_cell.length_c   1.000
_cell.angle_alpha   90.00
_cell.angle_beta   90.00
_cell.angle_gamma   90.00
#
_symmetry.space_group_name_H-M   'P 1'
#
loop_
_entity.id
_entity.type
_entity.pdbx_description
1 polymer ?
#
loop_
_entity_poly.entity_id
_entity_poly.type
_entity_poly.pdbx_seq_one_letter_code
_entity_poly.pdbx_strand_id
1 'polypeptide(L)'
;MGLKTFNLPDPGEGLTEAEIVTWMVKPGDAVKVNDVVVEIETSKSLVELPIPWEGTVGELLVAEGEEVPVGAPIITIEVAGVADDPAPAASSAPAPAEPDAAAAEPDSPSTPDGWGGAVGAADSPAGAGDTASSGRTPNLVGYGAIGGSTTRRARKNRSPGVGAPAGGGAGGNRPLAKPPVRKYAKEQGVDLAEVTGSGEGGIIDRADVDVHLASDGTDSTRTSVAREERITVKGVRKMTAAAMTGSAFGAPHVTEFVTIDMTASMELLDRLKADREFRDVKVTPLLLVAKALLLACRRNPGVNATWEEAGDQASIVLKNYVNLGIAAATPRGLIVPNVKDADAMSLRELADALTVLVETARAGRTQPADMSGGTITITNVGVFGVDTGTPIINPGESAILAFGAVRRMPWVVGSGPQERIEPRWVTQLALSFDHRLIDGDLGSRFLSDIAAVLHDPARALLWA
;
A
#
# COMPACT_ATOMS: atom_id res chain seq x y z
N MET A 1 -8.15 -48.66 18.04
CA MET A 1 -8.34 -47.29 17.65
C MET A 1 -6.98 -46.84 17.16
N GLY A 2 -6.87 -46.40 15.91
CA GLY A 2 -5.60 -45.89 15.35
C GLY A 2 -5.66 -44.38 15.24
N LEU A 3 -4.54 -43.70 15.53
CA LEU A 3 -4.40 -42.26 15.39
C LEU A 3 -4.01 -41.95 13.93
N LYS A 4 -4.77 -41.11 13.24
CA LYS A 4 -4.43 -40.60 11.92
C LYS A 4 -4.15 -39.11 12.00
N THR A 5 -3.08 -38.70 11.33
CA THR A 5 -2.70 -37.29 11.25
C THR A 5 -3.19 -36.70 9.93
N PHE A 6 -3.90 -35.58 10.01
CA PHE A 6 -4.31 -34.82 8.83
C PHE A 6 -3.31 -33.69 8.62
N ASN A 7 -2.69 -33.73 7.45
CA ASN A 7 -1.72 -32.73 7.03
C ASN A 7 -2.43 -31.65 6.20
N LEU A 8 -1.93 -30.43 6.23
CA LEU A 8 -2.42 -29.32 5.44
C LEU A 8 -2.31 -29.66 3.94
N PRO A 9 -3.43 -29.90 3.23
CA PRO A 9 -3.37 -30.19 1.80
C PRO A 9 -3.06 -28.93 1.00
N ASP A 10 -2.49 -29.10 -0.21
CA ASP A 10 -2.46 -28.05 -1.21
C ASP A 10 -3.87 -27.93 -1.84
N PRO A 11 -4.60 -26.82 -1.70
CA PRO A 11 -5.91 -26.64 -2.31
C PRO A 11 -5.85 -26.50 -3.85
N GLY A 12 -4.72 -26.78 -4.48
CA GLY A 12 -4.56 -26.75 -5.94
C GLY A 12 -4.02 -25.42 -6.48
N GLU A 13 -3.50 -24.56 -5.61
CA GLU A 13 -3.03 -23.21 -5.97
C GLU A 13 -1.49 -23.07 -5.94
N GLY A 14 -0.74 -24.16 -5.70
CA GLY A 14 0.73 -24.15 -5.60
C GLY A 14 1.25 -23.33 -4.42
N LEU A 15 0.55 -23.37 -3.30
CA LEU A 15 0.88 -22.63 -2.09
C LEU A 15 2.03 -23.31 -1.33
N THR A 16 2.88 -22.52 -0.70
CA THR A 16 3.94 -23.01 0.18
C THR A 16 3.54 -23.04 1.65
N GLU A 17 2.59 -22.18 2.05
CA GLU A 17 2.14 -21.98 3.44
C GLU A 17 0.70 -21.46 3.49
N ALA A 18 -0.03 -21.69 4.60
CA ALA A 18 -1.33 -21.10 4.90
C ALA A 18 -1.46 -20.82 6.40
N GLU A 19 -2.28 -19.84 6.78
CA GLU A 19 -2.56 -19.48 8.18
C GLU A 19 -3.86 -20.15 8.64
N ILE A 20 -3.85 -20.76 9.83
CA ILE A 20 -5.07 -21.28 10.47
C ILE A 20 -5.88 -20.10 11.01
N VAL A 21 -7.05 -19.84 10.45
CA VAL A 21 -7.92 -18.72 10.88
C VAL A 21 -8.77 -19.12 12.07
N THR A 22 -9.54 -20.22 11.92
CA THR A 22 -10.47 -20.67 12.95
C THR A 22 -10.64 -22.17 12.88
N TRP A 23 -10.61 -22.83 14.04
CA TRP A 23 -10.98 -24.23 14.18
C TRP A 23 -12.49 -24.36 14.36
N MET A 24 -13.14 -25.14 13.47
CA MET A 24 -14.57 -25.44 13.55
C MET A 24 -14.88 -26.59 14.51
N VAL A 25 -13.84 -27.28 15.02
CA VAL A 25 -13.91 -28.44 15.90
C VAL A 25 -13.02 -28.28 17.12
N LYS A 26 -13.30 -29.04 18.18
CA LYS A 26 -12.53 -29.07 19.40
C LYS A 26 -12.03 -30.49 19.69
N PRO A 27 -10.94 -30.67 20.44
CA PRO A 27 -10.52 -31.99 20.91
C PRO A 27 -11.66 -32.72 21.62
N GLY A 28 -11.94 -33.94 21.18
CA GLY A 28 -13.05 -34.78 21.66
C GLY A 28 -14.33 -34.73 20.83
N ASP A 29 -14.45 -33.86 19.83
CA ASP A 29 -15.61 -33.80 18.96
C ASP A 29 -15.63 -34.98 17.95
N ALA A 30 -16.80 -35.51 17.68
CA ALA A 30 -17.00 -36.54 16.65
C ALA A 30 -17.20 -35.86 15.28
N VAL A 31 -16.40 -36.27 14.30
CA VAL A 31 -16.44 -35.76 12.92
C VAL A 31 -16.76 -36.88 11.92
N LYS A 32 -17.44 -36.49 10.84
CA LYS A 32 -17.77 -37.38 9.72
C LYS A 32 -16.95 -37.02 8.50
N VAL A 33 -16.90 -37.94 7.54
CA VAL A 33 -16.24 -37.68 6.24
C VAL A 33 -16.85 -36.46 5.58
N ASN A 34 -16.00 -35.51 5.16
CA ASN A 34 -16.32 -34.22 4.56
C ASN A 34 -16.91 -33.17 5.52
N ASP A 35 -16.85 -33.37 6.82
CA ASP A 35 -17.14 -32.28 7.77
C ASP A 35 -15.99 -31.23 7.71
N VAL A 36 -16.35 -29.95 7.66
CA VAL A 36 -15.38 -28.86 7.70
C VAL A 36 -14.79 -28.77 9.11
N VAL A 37 -13.46 -28.91 9.22
CA VAL A 37 -12.77 -28.93 10.51
C VAL A 37 -11.98 -27.65 10.78
N VAL A 38 -11.51 -26.96 9.75
CA VAL A 38 -10.69 -25.77 9.86
C VAL A 38 -10.92 -24.82 8.68
N GLU A 39 -10.88 -23.55 8.96
CA GLU A 39 -10.85 -22.47 7.99
C GLU A 39 -9.42 -21.92 7.93
N ILE A 40 -8.84 -21.93 6.75
CA ILE A 40 -7.48 -21.44 6.50
C ILE A 40 -7.50 -20.21 5.61
N GLU A 41 -6.62 -19.24 5.89
CA GLU A 41 -6.36 -18.12 4.99
C GLU A 41 -5.14 -18.45 4.14
N THR A 42 -5.37 -18.53 2.85
CA THR A 42 -4.32 -18.65 1.86
C THR A 42 -3.93 -17.24 1.38
N SER A 43 -2.85 -17.18 0.63
CA SER A 43 -2.43 -15.93 -0.02
C SER A 43 -3.50 -15.31 -0.94
N LYS A 44 -4.54 -16.07 -1.35
CA LYS A 44 -5.52 -15.63 -2.34
C LYS A 44 -6.96 -15.65 -1.81
N SER A 45 -7.30 -16.55 -0.88
CA SER A 45 -8.68 -16.75 -0.42
C SER A 45 -8.74 -17.41 0.96
N LEU A 46 -9.91 -17.32 1.56
CA LEU A 46 -10.29 -18.11 2.72
C LEU A 46 -10.82 -19.47 2.20
N VAL A 47 -10.29 -20.57 2.70
CA VAL A 47 -10.62 -21.92 2.25
C VAL A 47 -11.04 -22.76 3.46
N GLU A 48 -12.19 -23.42 3.35
CA GLU A 48 -12.66 -24.40 4.31
C GLU A 48 -12.10 -25.78 3.96
N LEU A 49 -11.46 -26.46 4.92
CA LEU A 49 -10.90 -27.78 4.71
C LEU A 49 -11.78 -28.86 5.35
N PRO A 50 -12.30 -29.77 4.54
CA PRO A 50 -13.05 -30.93 5.03
C PRO A 50 -12.11 -32.06 5.45
N ILE A 51 -12.49 -32.81 6.50
CA ILE A 51 -11.76 -34.00 6.93
C ILE A 51 -12.14 -35.22 6.09
N PRO A 52 -11.17 -36.03 5.59
CA PRO A 52 -11.48 -37.19 4.75
C PRO A 52 -11.83 -38.46 5.53
N TRP A 53 -11.87 -38.42 6.87
CA TRP A 53 -12.14 -39.60 7.71
C TRP A 53 -13.25 -39.33 8.74
N GLU A 54 -13.96 -40.37 9.12
CA GLU A 54 -14.85 -40.38 10.28
C GLU A 54 -14.08 -40.82 11.53
N GLY A 55 -14.26 -40.08 12.64
CA GLY A 55 -13.57 -40.38 13.90
C GLY A 55 -13.82 -39.35 14.99
N THR A 56 -12.98 -39.40 16.00
CA THR A 56 -12.99 -38.40 17.09
C THR A 56 -11.73 -37.53 16.99
N VAL A 57 -11.88 -36.22 17.11
CA VAL A 57 -10.78 -35.26 17.10
C VAL A 57 -9.88 -35.54 18.32
N GLY A 58 -8.61 -35.83 18.06
CA GLY A 58 -7.60 -36.03 19.09
C GLY A 58 -7.02 -34.71 19.55
N GLU A 59 -5.92 -34.29 18.98
CA GLU A 59 -5.20 -33.06 19.35
C GLU A 59 -5.10 -32.10 18.15
N LEU A 60 -5.27 -30.82 18.42
CA LEU A 60 -4.98 -29.74 17.47
C LEU A 60 -3.49 -29.42 17.61
N LEU A 61 -2.71 -29.65 16.56
CA LEU A 61 -1.25 -29.51 16.57
C LEU A 61 -0.78 -28.08 16.31
N VAL A 62 -1.69 -27.21 15.84
CA VAL A 62 -1.41 -25.83 15.44
C VAL A 62 -2.45 -24.91 16.05
N ALA A 63 -2.02 -23.75 16.56
CA ALA A 63 -2.91 -22.75 17.12
C ALA A 63 -3.55 -21.86 16.04
N GLU A 64 -4.70 -21.24 16.39
CA GLU A 64 -5.31 -20.20 15.53
C GLU A 64 -4.36 -19.01 15.38
N GLY A 65 -4.22 -18.50 14.15
CA GLY A 65 -3.32 -17.41 13.80
C GLY A 65 -1.87 -17.83 13.50
N GLU A 66 -1.58 -19.14 13.41
CA GLU A 66 -0.26 -19.68 13.09
C GLU A 66 -0.14 -20.02 11.60
N GLU A 67 0.97 -19.61 10.96
CA GLU A 67 1.29 -19.98 9.57
C GLU A 67 1.91 -21.39 9.52
N VAL A 68 1.39 -22.25 8.67
CA VAL A 68 1.79 -23.67 8.55
C VAL A 68 2.18 -23.96 7.10
N PRO A 69 3.33 -24.61 6.85
CA PRO A 69 3.70 -25.03 5.52
C PRO A 69 2.78 -26.16 5.02
N VAL A 70 2.50 -26.17 3.71
CA VAL A 70 1.74 -27.24 3.06
C VAL A 70 2.43 -28.58 3.30
N GLY A 71 1.63 -29.61 3.67
CA GLY A 71 2.12 -30.93 4.03
C GLY A 71 2.45 -31.12 5.50
N ALA A 72 2.46 -30.06 6.32
CA ALA A 72 2.69 -30.18 7.78
C ALA A 72 1.44 -30.72 8.50
N PRO A 73 1.61 -31.46 9.60
CA PRO A 73 0.51 -32.00 10.38
C PRO A 73 -0.22 -30.89 11.14
N ILE A 74 -1.56 -30.85 11.05
CA ILE A 74 -2.40 -29.82 11.68
C ILE A 74 -3.36 -30.35 12.74
N ILE A 75 -3.87 -31.56 12.58
CA ILE A 75 -4.83 -32.17 13.51
C ILE A 75 -4.68 -33.69 13.51
N THR A 76 -4.96 -34.32 14.64
CA THR A 76 -5.02 -35.78 14.78
C THR A 76 -6.45 -36.27 14.95
N ILE A 77 -6.81 -37.40 14.33
CA ILE A 77 -8.12 -38.02 14.42
C ILE A 77 -7.98 -39.48 14.86
N GLU A 78 -8.75 -39.87 15.87
CA GLU A 78 -8.87 -41.25 16.30
C GLU A 78 -9.92 -41.99 15.46
N VAL A 79 -9.48 -42.95 14.64
CA VAL A 79 -10.34 -43.70 13.72
C VAL A 79 -10.51 -45.12 14.26
N ALA A 80 -11.75 -45.62 14.28
CA ALA A 80 -12.03 -46.97 14.73
C ALA A 80 -11.58 -47.97 13.64
N GLY A 81 -10.67 -48.90 14.02
CA GLY A 81 -10.33 -50.09 13.18
C GLY A 81 -9.06 -50.00 12.33
N VAL A 82 -8.21 -49.02 12.50
CA VAL A 82 -6.91 -48.88 11.80
C VAL A 82 -5.75 -48.97 12.78
N ALA A 83 -4.62 -49.61 12.37
CA ALA A 83 -3.37 -49.63 13.15
C ALA A 83 -2.71 -48.25 13.08
N ASP A 84 -2.02 -47.85 14.16
CA ASP A 84 -1.34 -46.55 14.29
C ASP A 84 -0.40 -46.29 13.10
N ASP A 85 -0.53 -45.12 12.47
CA ASP A 85 0.46 -44.60 11.55
C ASP A 85 1.69 -44.15 12.37
N PRO A 86 2.91 -44.56 12.01
CA PRO A 86 4.10 -44.13 12.75
C PRO A 86 4.30 -42.63 12.58
N ALA A 87 4.49 -41.93 13.70
CA ALA A 87 4.84 -40.55 13.73
C ALA A 87 6.03 -40.22 12.78
N PRO A 88 5.98 -39.19 11.97
CA PRO A 88 7.08 -38.85 11.09
C PRO A 88 8.33 -38.50 11.92
N ALA A 89 9.37 -39.34 11.77
CA ALA A 89 10.69 -39.07 12.33
C ALA A 89 11.22 -37.75 11.76
N ALA A 90 11.68 -36.88 12.65
CA ALA A 90 12.34 -35.63 12.28
C ALA A 90 13.48 -35.93 11.27
N SER A 91 13.28 -35.54 10.04
CA SER A 91 14.31 -35.58 9.00
C SER A 91 15.32 -34.49 9.28
N SER A 92 16.48 -34.90 9.78
CA SER A 92 17.65 -34.05 9.88
C SER A 92 18.06 -33.57 8.48
N ALA A 93 18.16 -32.26 8.31
CA ALA A 93 18.66 -31.61 7.11
C ALA A 93 20.08 -32.10 6.77
N PRO A 94 20.40 -32.35 5.50
CA PRO A 94 21.79 -32.57 5.08
C PRO A 94 22.56 -31.26 5.09
N ALA A 95 23.75 -31.27 5.68
CA ALA A 95 24.72 -30.19 5.67
C ALA A 95 25.17 -29.85 4.23
N PRO A 96 25.47 -28.59 3.94
CA PRO A 96 26.00 -28.21 2.62
C PRO A 96 27.42 -28.74 2.44
N ALA A 97 27.67 -29.40 1.30
CA ALA A 97 28.98 -29.83 0.86
C ALA A 97 29.79 -28.62 0.39
N GLU A 98 31.01 -28.51 0.87
CA GLU A 98 32.02 -27.55 0.40
C GLU A 98 32.41 -27.88 -1.06
N PRO A 99 32.63 -26.88 -1.91
CA PRO A 99 33.25 -27.11 -3.23
C PRO A 99 34.75 -27.19 -3.14
N ASP A 100 35.27 -28.27 -3.62
CA ASP A 100 36.72 -28.54 -3.81
C ASP A 100 37.32 -27.64 -4.89
N ALA A 101 38.48 -27.11 -4.61
CA ALA A 101 39.20 -26.20 -5.47
C ALA A 101 40.07 -26.98 -6.48
N ALA A 102 39.92 -26.73 -7.78
CA ALA A 102 40.96 -26.98 -8.75
C ALA A 102 40.88 -26.05 -9.95
N ALA A 103 41.84 -25.18 -10.00
CA ALA A 103 42.50 -24.44 -11.07
C ALA A 103 42.16 -24.78 -12.53
N ALA A 104 41.95 -23.71 -13.32
CA ALA A 104 42.68 -23.42 -14.57
C ALA A 104 42.21 -22.11 -15.18
N GLU A 105 43.04 -21.08 -15.17
CA GLU A 105 42.99 -20.02 -16.18
C GLU A 105 43.44 -20.58 -17.52
N PRO A 106 42.92 -20.08 -18.66
CA PRO A 106 43.83 -19.27 -19.47
C PRO A 106 43.17 -18.09 -20.23
N ASP A 107 44.04 -17.11 -20.40
CA ASP A 107 44.21 -16.21 -21.53
C ASP A 107 43.10 -15.27 -22.01
N SER A 108 43.40 -14.00 -21.79
CA SER A 108 42.88 -12.85 -22.56
C SER A 108 43.44 -12.83 -23.98
N PRO A 109 42.69 -12.33 -24.94
CA PRO A 109 43.28 -11.54 -26.01
C PRO A 109 42.69 -10.13 -26.15
N SER A 110 43.57 -9.18 -26.02
CA SER A 110 43.82 -7.97 -26.82
C SER A 110 42.62 -7.28 -27.51
N THR A 111 42.45 -6.03 -27.13
CA THR A 111 41.79 -4.96 -27.89
C THR A 111 42.41 -4.75 -29.28
N PRO A 112 41.67 -4.24 -30.23
CA PRO A 112 42.23 -3.27 -31.17
C PRO A 112 41.58 -1.88 -31.05
N ASP A 113 42.44 -0.92 -31.14
CA ASP A 113 42.30 0.52 -31.19
C ASP A 113 41.31 1.05 -32.23
N GLY A 114 40.74 2.20 -31.89
CA GLY A 114 40.60 3.25 -32.86
C GLY A 114 39.17 3.69 -33.20
N TRP A 115 38.77 4.79 -32.60
CA TRP A 115 38.34 5.96 -33.38
C TRP A 115 38.31 7.20 -32.46
N GLY A 116 39.33 8.03 -32.70
CA GLY A 116 39.44 9.38 -32.18
C GLY A 116 38.55 10.33 -33.02
N GLY A 117 37.91 11.27 -32.36
CA GLY A 117 37.25 12.40 -32.95
C GLY A 117 37.21 13.53 -31.94
N ALA A 118 38.28 14.35 -31.98
CA ALA A 118 38.38 15.60 -31.24
C ALA A 118 37.57 16.70 -31.95
N VAL A 119 36.78 17.45 -31.18
CA VAL A 119 36.40 18.83 -31.48
C VAL A 119 36.33 19.56 -30.14
N GLY A 120 37.25 20.41 -29.81
CA GLY A 120 37.28 21.83 -30.11
C GLY A 120 37.00 22.58 -28.83
N ALA A 121 38.07 22.95 -28.08
CA ALA A 121 38.04 23.96 -27.02
C ALA A 121 37.77 25.34 -27.62
N ALA A 122 36.90 26.12 -27.00
CA ALA A 122 36.83 27.57 -27.20
C ALA A 122 36.64 28.30 -25.85
N ASP A 123 37.70 28.95 -25.50
CA ASP A 123 37.86 30.22 -24.80
C ASP A 123 36.85 30.73 -23.77
N SER A 124 37.37 30.91 -22.59
CA SER A 124 36.89 31.87 -21.59
C SER A 124 37.47 33.28 -21.85
N PRO A 125 36.77 34.32 -21.50
CA PRO A 125 37.44 35.46 -20.92
C PRO A 125 37.00 35.76 -19.46
N ALA A 126 38.01 36.05 -18.68
CA ALA A 126 37.93 36.56 -17.33
C ALA A 126 37.28 37.95 -17.28
N GLY A 127 36.44 38.17 -16.29
CA GLY A 127 35.94 39.47 -15.92
C GLY A 127 35.65 39.49 -14.42
N ALA A 128 36.53 40.15 -13.68
CA ALA A 128 36.44 40.38 -12.25
C ALA A 128 35.27 41.34 -11.93
N GLY A 129 34.54 41.07 -10.88
CA GLY A 129 33.52 41.93 -10.30
C GLY A 129 33.19 41.47 -8.90
N ASP A 130 33.89 42.02 -7.92
CA ASP A 130 33.63 41.93 -6.49
C ASP A 130 32.23 42.44 -6.16
N THR A 131 31.40 41.60 -5.53
CA THR A 131 30.36 42.10 -4.62
C THR A 131 30.08 41.04 -3.53
N ALA A 132 30.10 41.52 -2.34
CA ALA A 132 29.95 40.94 -1.03
C ALA A 132 29.14 39.66 -0.88
N SER A 133 29.82 38.68 -0.33
CA SER A 133 29.44 37.45 0.29
C SER A 133 28.23 37.53 1.20
N SER A 134 27.11 37.01 0.78
CA SER A 134 26.12 36.40 1.69
C SER A 134 26.47 34.94 1.86
N GLY A 135 26.86 34.53 3.07
CA GLY A 135 27.40 33.18 3.37
C GLY A 135 26.40 32.05 3.18
N ARG A 136 26.11 31.74 1.95
CA ARG A 136 25.34 30.55 1.55
C ARG A 136 26.14 29.68 0.59
N THR A 137 26.39 28.46 0.98
CA THR A 137 26.97 27.46 0.09
C THR A 137 25.87 26.83 -0.76
N PRO A 138 25.99 26.77 -2.10
CA PRO A 138 25.01 26.11 -2.95
C PRO A 138 25.13 24.58 -2.83
N ASN A 139 24.00 23.91 -2.64
CA ASN A 139 23.87 22.46 -2.72
C ASN A 139 23.18 22.10 -4.04
N LEU A 140 23.33 20.84 -4.49
CA LEU A 140 22.80 20.34 -5.76
C LEU A 140 21.28 20.47 -5.92
N VAL A 141 20.53 20.77 -4.86
CA VAL A 141 19.04 20.85 -4.84
C VAL A 141 18.55 22.11 -4.11
N GLY A 142 19.23 23.26 -4.23
CA GLY A 142 18.78 24.54 -3.66
C GLY A 142 19.72 25.13 -2.62
N TYR A 143 19.36 26.27 -2.04
CA TYR A 143 20.18 26.97 -1.04
C TYR A 143 19.98 26.38 0.35
N GLY A 144 21.08 25.95 1.01
CA GLY A 144 21.08 25.47 2.38
C GLY A 144 20.66 26.52 3.40
N ALA A 145 20.29 26.08 4.59
CA ALA A 145 19.89 26.93 5.70
C ALA A 145 21.00 27.91 6.09
N ILE A 146 20.61 29.15 6.47
CA ILE A 146 21.53 30.18 6.99
C ILE A 146 22.11 29.67 8.31
N GLY A 147 23.42 29.56 8.43
CA GLY A 147 24.14 29.26 9.66
C GLY A 147 23.91 30.35 10.70
N GLY A 148 22.80 30.27 11.43
CA GLY A 148 22.54 31.08 12.61
C GLY A 148 23.27 30.46 13.78
N SER A 149 24.15 31.21 14.43
CA SER A 149 24.78 30.86 15.71
C SER A 149 23.67 30.57 16.74
N THR A 150 23.49 29.31 17.10
CA THR A 150 22.65 28.91 18.24
C THR A 150 23.41 29.19 19.53
N THR A 151 23.43 30.46 19.97
CA THR A 151 23.82 30.76 21.34
C THR A 151 22.70 30.27 22.26
N ARG A 152 22.91 29.14 22.85
CA ARG A 152 22.02 28.52 23.85
C ARG A 152 21.96 29.49 25.03
N ARG A 153 20.77 30.07 25.27
CA ARG A 153 20.48 30.93 26.41
C ARG A 153 20.87 30.21 27.69
N ALA A 154 21.82 30.74 28.46
CA ALA A 154 22.30 30.17 29.70
C ALA A 154 21.12 29.98 30.68
N ARG A 155 20.95 28.75 31.19
CA ARG A 155 20.05 28.47 32.29
C ARG A 155 20.56 29.24 33.50
N LYS A 156 19.71 30.08 34.08
CA LYS A 156 19.93 30.68 35.39
C LYS A 156 20.10 29.57 36.41
N ASN A 157 21.33 29.40 36.92
CA ASN A 157 21.61 28.59 38.07
C ASN A 157 20.87 29.17 39.25
N ARG A 158 19.94 28.42 39.81
CA ARG A 158 19.39 28.67 41.15
C ARG A 158 20.33 28.02 42.13
N SER A 159 21.03 28.81 42.88
CA SER A 159 21.89 28.36 43.96
C SER A 159 21.09 27.61 45.05
N PRO A 160 21.67 26.59 45.67
CA PRO A 160 21.02 25.86 46.75
C PRO A 160 21.13 26.67 48.06
N GLY A 161 19.99 27.09 48.58
CA GLY A 161 19.86 27.63 49.92
C GLY A 161 19.77 26.50 50.96
N VAL A 162 20.68 26.57 51.87
CA VAL A 162 20.97 25.81 53.09
C VAL A 162 19.75 25.73 54.01
N GLY A 163 19.58 24.58 54.67
CA GLY A 163 18.92 24.49 55.98
C GLY A 163 17.96 23.31 56.16
N ALA A 164 18.52 22.18 56.49
CA ALA A 164 17.77 21.21 57.29
C ALA A 164 17.77 21.64 58.76
N PRO A 165 16.77 21.28 59.53
CA PRO A 165 17.07 20.39 60.63
C PRO A 165 16.21 19.13 60.67
N ALA A 166 16.89 18.07 61.04
CA ALA A 166 16.33 16.80 61.45
C ALA A 166 15.52 16.94 62.74
N GLY A 167 14.45 16.20 62.87
CA GLY A 167 13.74 16.06 64.15
C GLY A 167 12.57 15.11 63.96
N GLY A 168 12.76 13.86 64.42
CA GLY A 168 11.85 12.74 64.35
C GLY A 168 10.52 12.91 65.10
N GLY A 169 9.61 12.02 64.85
CA GLY A 169 8.39 11.85 65.62
C GLY A 169 7.33 11.15 64.81
N ALA A 170 7.23 9.83 64.97
CA ALA A 170 6.08 9.05 64.56
C ALA A 170 4.84 9.53 65.32
N GLY A 171 3.95 10.25 64.64
CA GLY A 171 2.65 10.62 65.14
C GLY A 171 1.77 10.90 63.88
N GLY A 172 0.75 10.07 63.69
CA GLY A 172 -0.18 10.19 62.57
C GLY A 172 -0.70 11.62 62.39
N ASN A 173 -0.22 12.25 61.34
CA ASN A 173 -0.56 13.64 61.01
C ASN A 173 -2.02 13.70 60.58
N ARG A 174 -2.91 13.96 61.52
CA ARG A 174 -4.32 14.18 61.23
C ARG A 174 -4.41 15.48 60.40
N PRO A 175 -4.93 15.42 59.16
CA PRO A 175 -5.00 16.61 58.30
C PRO A 175 -5.72 17.76 59.03
N LEU A 176 -5.08 18.93 59.05
CA LEU A 176 -5.63 20.11 59.70
C LEU A 176 -6.69 20.73 58.81
N ALA A 177 -7.97 20.45 59.08
CA ALA A 177 -9.07 21.01 58.33
C ALA A 177 -10.24 21.34 59.29
N LYS A 178 -10.96 22.44 59.00
CA LYS A 178 -12.13 22.88 59.75
C LYS A 178 -13.28 21.89 59.56
N PRO A 179 -14.19 21.73 60.56
CA PRO A 179 -15.30 20.77 60.46
C PRO A 179 -16.14 20.86 59.16
N PRO A 180 -16.47 22.06 58.60
CA PRO A 180 -17.18 22.15 57.34
C PRO A 180 -16.40 21.59 56.16
N VAL A 181 -15.05 21.77 56.12
CA VAL A 181 -14.17 21.27 55.04
C VAL A 181 -14.08 19.75 55.11
N ARG A 182 -14.01 19.16 56.32
CA ARG A 182 -14.03 17.68 56.47
C ARG A 182 -15.34 17.06 56.00
N LYS A 183 -16.45 17.74 56.24
CA LYS A 183 -17.77 17.30 55.75
C LYS A 183 -17.81 17.37 54.24
N TYR A 184 -17.34 18.46 53.64
CA TYR A 184 -17.30 18.67 52.21
C TYR A 184 -16.39 17.66 51.48
N ALA A 185 -15.17 17.43 51.99
CA ALA A 185 -14.27 16.44 51.41
C ALA A 185 -14.88 15.02 51.44
N LYS A 186 -15.56 14.67 52.58
CA LYS A 186 -16.25 13.39 52.68
C LYS A 186 -17.42 13.26 51.72
N GLU A 187 -18.19 14.34 51.47
CA GLU A 187 -19.28 14.37 50.50
C GLU A 187 -18.78 14.24 49.07
N GLN A 188 -17.55 14.72 48.78
CA GLN A 188 -16.89 14.62 47.45
C GLN A 188 -16.01 13.38 47.32
N GLY A 189 -15.88 12.52 48.37
CA GLY A 189 -15.10 11.30 48.35
C GLY A 189 -13.58 11.51 48.35
N VAL A 190 -13.11 12.70 48.78
CA VAL A 190 -11.68 13.06 48.84
C VAL A 190 -11.08 12.73 50.21
N ASP A 191 -9.94 12.01 50.18
CA ASP A 191 -9.14 11.80 51.42
C ASP A 191 -8.30 13.05 51.69
N LEU A 192 -8.57 13.71 52.84
CA LEU A 192 -7.83 14.89 53.28
C LEU A 192 -6.34 14.63 53.54
N ALA A 193 -5.90 13.37 53.66
CA ALA A 193 -4.49 13.02 53.78
C ALA A 193 -3.70 13.26 52.48
N GLU A 194 -4.39 13.25 51.34
CA GLU A 194 -3.82 13.44 49.98
C GLU A 194 -3.88 14.91 49.51
N VAL A 195 -4.61 15.76 50.27
CA VAL A 195 -4.77 17.19 49.95
C VAL A 195 -3.70 18.03 50.65
N THR A 196 -2.96 18.82 49.86
CA THR A 196 -2.00 19.80 50.41
C THR A 196 -2.72 21.07 50.80
N GLY A 197 -2.76 21.39 52.11
CA GLY A 197 -3.39 22.62 52.60
C GLY A 197 -2.58 23.89 52.27
N SER A 198 -3.26 24.90 51.74
CA SER A 198 -2.69 26.19 51.41
C SER A 198 -2.83 27.25 52.53
N GLY A 199 -3.62 26.96 53.55
CA GLY A 199 -3.84 27.87 54.69
C GLY A 199 -2.66 27.96 55.68
N GLU A 200 -2.65 28.97 56.53
CA GLU A 200 -1.60 29.22 57.51
C GLU A 200 -1.39 28.01 58.45
N GLY A 201 -0.18 27.51 58.53
CA GLY A 201 0.15 26.31 59.25
C GLY A 201 -0.28 24.98 58.57
N GLY A 202 -0.54 24.96 57.24
CA GLY A 202 -0.92 23.78 56.48
C GLY A 202 -2.39 23.36 56.66
N ILE A 203 -3.24 24.31 57.04
CA ILE A 203 -4.69 24.06 57.17
C ILE A 203 -5.29 23.91 55.78
N ILE A 204 -6.07 22.85 55.58
CA ILE A 204 -6.79 22.59 54.34
C ILE A 204 -8.07 23.39 54.34
N ASP A 205 -8.22 24.26 53.34
CA ASP A 205 -9.45 25.01 53.07
C ASP A 205 -10.27 24.31 51.96
N ARG A 206 -11.51 24.78 51.77
CA ARG A 206 -12.41 24.21 50.75
C ARG A 206 -11.85 24.32 49.31
N ALA A 207 -11.13 25.44 49.05
CA ALA A 207 -10.50 25.63 47.75
C ALA A 207 -9.42 24.58 47.43
N ASP A 208 -8.70 24.04 48.46
CA ASP A 208 -7.71 23.02 48.25
C ASP A 208 -8.33 21.69 47.87
N VAL A 209 -9.50 21.37 48.43
CA VAL A 209 -10.29 20.19 48.01
C VAL A 209 -10.78 20.32 46.58
N ASP A 210 -11.25 21.52 46.20
CA ASP A 210 -11.70 21.79 44.83
C ASP A 210 -10.54 21.70 43.80
N VAL A 211 -9.35 22.19 44.15
CA VAL A 211 -8.12 22.07 43.33
C VAL A 211 -7.68 20.61 43.19
N HIS A 212 -7.76 19.83 44.30
CA HIS A 212 -7.44 18.40 44.24
C HIS A 212 -8.39 17.62 43.34
N LEU A 213 -9.69 17.88 43.43
CA LEU A 213 -10.72 17.34 42.53
C LEU A 213 -10.49 17.73 41.07
N ALA A 214 -10.07 18.97 40.82
CA ALA A 214 -9.77 19.44 39.45
C ALA A 214 -8.47 18.82 38.91
N SER A 215 -7.48 18.52 39.76
CA SER A 215 -6.23 17.87 39.37
C SER A 215 -6.41 16.37 39.12
N ASP A 216 -7.23 15.70 39.92
CA ASP A 216 -7.57 14.28 39.74
C ASP A 216 -8.43 14.06 38.47
N GLY A 217 -9.29 15.04 38.13
CA GLY A 217 -10.09 15.03 36.90
C GLY A 217 -9.29 15.29 35.60
N THR A 218 -8.08 15.85 35.68
CA THR A 218 -7.24 16.15 34.52
C THR A 218 -6.25 15.06 34.15
N ASP A 219 -5.97 14.10 35.05
CA ASP A 219 -5.00 13.04 34.78
C ASP A 219 -5.62 11.71 34.30
N SER A 220 -6.96 11.58 34.34
CA SER A 220 -7.63 10.30 33.99
C SER A 220 -8.23 10.24 32.58
N THR A 221 -8.02 11.24 31.68
CA THR A 221 -8.54 11.20 30.29
C THR A 221 -7.48 11.34 29.20
N ARG A 222 -6.21 11.34 29.51
CA ARG A 222 -5.20 10.99 28.53
C ARG A 222 -4.97 9.48 28.61
N THR A 223 -5.84 8.72 27.93
CA THR A 223 -5.45 7.39 27.46
C THR A 223 -4.11 7.58 26.80
N SER A 224 -3.05 7.09 27.40
CA SER A 224 -1.72 7.12 26.80
C SER A 224 -1.79 6.22 25.56
N VAL A 225 -2.16 6.82 24.42
CA VAL A 225 -1.98 6.14 23.13
C VAL A 225 -0.53 5.73 23.09
N ALA A 226 -0.29 4.44 22.99
CA ALA A 226 1.06 3.92 22.89
C ALA A 226 1.77 4.70 21.78
N ARG A 227 2.96 5.25 22.07
CA ARG A 227 3.70 6.11 21.11
C ARG A 227 4.09 5.35 19.85
N GLU A 228 4.10 4.03 19.92
CA GLU A 228 4.42 3.10 18.83
C GLU A 228 3.48 1.91 18.91
N GLU A 229 2.92 1.53 17.79
CA GLU A 229 2.11 0.33 17.60
C GLU A 229 2.82 -0.56 16.57
N ARG A 230 3.01 -1.83 16.88
CA ARG A 230 3.57 -2.82 15.95
C ARG A 230 2.43 -3.65 15.37
N ILE A 231 2.26 -3.55 14.05
CA ILE A 231 1.26 -4.31 13.31
C ILE A 231 1.99 -5.40 12.54
N THR A 232 1.67 -6.65 12.81
CA THR A 232 2.19 -7.79 12.05
C THR A 232 1.63 -7.76 10.64
N VAL A 233 2.52 -7.94 9.65
CA VAL A 233 2.12 -7.94 8.24
C VAL A 233 1.80 -9.38 7.82
N LYS A 234 0.52 -9.67 7.55
CA LYS A 234 0.00 -11.00 7.18
C LYS A 234 -0.95 -10.91 5.98
N GLY A 235 -1.30 -12.07 5.41
CA GLY A 235 -2.30 -12.22 4.35
C GLY A 235 -2.08 -11.29 3.15
N VAL A 236 -3.15 -10.69 2.64
CA VAL A 236 -3.12 -9.78 1.47
C VAL A 236 -2.05 -8.69 1.58
N ARG A 237 -1.80 -8.14 2.78
CA ARG A 237 -0.79 -7.09 2.98
C ARG A 237 0.65 -7.60 2.78
N LYS A 238 0.94 -8.85 3.21
CA LYS A 238 2.24 -9.53 3.00
C LYS A 238 2.49 -9.73 1.50
N MET A 239 1.48 -10.22 0.79
CA MET A 239 1.55 -10.42 -0.66
C MET A 239 1.71 -9.14 -1.45
N THR A 240 0.91 -8.12 -1.14
CA THR A 240 1.03 -6.80 -1.77
C THR A 240 2.44 -6.23 -1.57
N ALA A 241 3.01 -6.36 -0.37
CA ALA A 241 4.36 -5.90 -0.10
C ALA A 241 5.40 -6.64 -0.97
N ALA A 242 5.32 -7.96 -1.06
CA ALA A 242 6.19 -8.77 -1.91
C ALA A 242 6.03 -8.43 -3.40
N ALA A 243 4.78 -8.33 -3.89
CA ALA A 243 4.46 -7.98 -5.27
C ALA A 243 4.97 -6.58 -5.65
N MET A 244 4.77 -5.58 -4.80
CA MET A 244 5.24 -4.21 -5.06
C MET A 244 6.76 -4.11 -5.01
N THR A 245 7.41 -4.80 -4.07
CA THR A 245 8.89 -4.86 -4.01
C THR A 245 9.44 -5.55 -5.26
N GLY A 246 8.90 -6.71 -5.64
CA GLY A 246 9.31 -7.45 -6.84
C GLY A 246 9.16 -6.63 -8.12
N SER A 247 8.03 -5.92 -8.28
CA SER A 247 7.81 -5.05 -9.43
C SER A 247 8.74 -3.84 -9.44
N ALA A 248 8.84 -3.11 -8.32
CA ALA A 248 9.61 -1.86 -8.26
C ALA A 248 11.11 -2.05 -8.51
N PHE A 249 11.66 -3.21 -8.12
CA PHE A 249 13.08 -3.52 -8.29
C PHE A 249 13.36 -4.47 -9.47
N GLY A 250 12.36 -5.21 -9.96
CA GLY A 250 12.49 -6.11 -11.10
C GLY A 250 12.31 -5.42 -12.45
N ALA A 251 11.44 -4.40 -12.52
CA ALA A 251 11.20 -3.62 -13.74
C ALA A 251 11.80 -2.21 -13.61
N PRO A 252 12.68 -1.78 -14.51
CA PRO A 252 13.16 -0.39 -14.55
C PRO A 252 12.01 0.57 -14.89
N HIS A 253 11.46 1.25 -13.88
CA HIS A 253 10.33 2.16 -14.06
C HIS A 253 10.75 3.51 -14.61
N VAL A 254 10.05 3.97 -15.63
CA VAL A 254 10.05 5.36 -16.10
C VAL A 254 8.62 5.88 -16.02
N THR A 255 8.44 7.16 -15.67
CA THR A 255 7.12 7.78 -15.64
C THR A 255 7.12 9.06 -16.46
N GLU A 256 6.18 9.16 -17.39
CA GLU A 256 5.92 10.33 -18.21
C GLU A 256 4.60 10.99 -17.83
N PHE A 257 4.51 12.30 -17.97
CA PHE A 257 3.37 13.10 -17.56
C PHE A 257 2.84 13.96 -18.68
N VAL A 258 1.51 14.11 -18.75
CA VAL A 258 0.86 15.07 -19.63
C VAL A 258 -0.31 15.75 -18.91
N THR A 259 -0.42 17.08 -19.06
CA THR A 259 -1.57 17.84 -18.58
C THR A 259 -2.46 18.16 -19.77
N ILE A 260 -3.77 17.89 -19.65
CA ILE A 260 -4.72 18.00 -20.76
C ILE A 260 -5.97 18.78 -20.38
N ASP A 261 -6.49 19.54 -21.34
CA ASP A 261 -7.86 20.04 -21.33
C ASP A 261 -8.79 18.93 -21.84
N MET A 262 -9.63 18.39 -20.95
CA MET A 262 -10.62 17.37 -21.29
C MET A 262 -12.06 17.90 -21.26
N THR A 263 -12.25 19.20 -21.51
CA THR A 263 -13.58 19.83 -21.48
C THR A 263 -14.55 19.15 -22.47
N ALA A 264 -14.10 18.87 -23.69
CA ALA A 264 -14.93 18.18 -24.69
C ALA A 264 -15.33 16.75 -24.23
N SER A 265 -14.43 16.05 -23.53
CA SER A 265 -14.73 14.75 -22.91
C SER A 265 -15.77 14.88 -21.80
N MET A 266 -15.71 15.92 -20.97
CA MET A 266 -16.69 16.14 -19.92
C MET A 266 -18.08 16.50 -20.50
N GLU A 267 -18.12 17.28 -21.57
CA GLU A 267 -19.34 17.59 -22.31
C GLU A 267 -19.93 16.33 -22.99
N LEU A 268 -19.08 15.45 -23.53
CA LEU A 268 -19.52 14.16 -24.05
C LEU A 268 -20.10 13.30 -22.92
N LEU A 269 -19.43 13.25 -21.77
CA LEU A 269 -19.88 12.49 -20.60
C LEU A 269 -21.29 12.93 -20.16
N ASP A 270 -21.57 14.22 -20.14
CA ASP A 270 -22.88 14.74 -19.76
C ASP A 270 -23.97 14.40 -20.81
N ARG A 271 -23.62 14.38 -22.09
CA ARG A 271 -24.50 13.89 -23.17
C ARG A 271 -24.80 12.40 -23.00
N LEU A 272 -23.78 11.57 -22.75
CA LEU A 272 -23.95 10.12 -22.53
C LEU A 272 -24.83 9.82 -21.32
N LYS A 273 -24.69 10.56 -20.21
CA LYS A 273 -25.55 10.41 -19.04
C LYS A 273 -27.03 10.72 -19.33
N ALA A 274 -27.29 11.63 -20.27
CA ALA A 274 -28.64 11.99 -20.69
C ALA A 274 -29.20 11.03 -21.75
N ASP A 275 -28.37 10.22 -22.37
CA ASP A 275 -28.77 9.30 -23.43
C ASP A 275 -29.57 8.12 -22.91
N ARG A 276 -30.54 7.67 -23.72
CA ARG A 276 -31.39 6.54 -23.39
C ARG A 276 -30.61 5.24 -23.27
N GLU A 277 -29.57 5.06 -24.10
CA GLU A 277 -28.75 3.85 -24.13
C GLU A 277 -27.88 3.69 -22.88
N PHE A 278 -27.59 4.78 -22.15
CA PHE A 278 -26.77 4.79 -20.94
C PHE A 278 -27.55 5.01 -19.65
N ARG A 279 -28.90 4.96 -19.71
CA ARG A 279 -29.75 5.28 -18.55
C ARG A 279 -29.50 4.40 -17.34
N ASP A 280 -29.21 3.12 -17.55
CA ASP A 280 -29.05 2.11 -16.50
C ASP A 280 -27.58 1.83 -16.19
N VAL A 281 -26.66 2.61 -16.77
CA VAL A 281 -25.21 2.39 -16.67
C VAL A 281 -24.55 3.59 -16.00
N LYS A 282 -23.55 3.33 -15.18
CA LYS A 282 -22.78 4.37 -14.50
C LYS A 282 -21.70 4.95 -15.41
N VAL A 283 -22.00 6.08 -16.06
CA VAL A 283 -21.06 6.79 -16.94
C VAL A 283 -20.16 7.72 -16.10
N THR A 284 -18.85 7.47 -16.10
CA THR A 284 -17.86 8.23 -15.32
C THR A 284 -16.68 8.68 -16.22
N PRO A 285 -15.87 9.68 -15.79
CA PRO A 285 -14.68 10.04 -16.56
C PRO A 285 -13.71 8.87 -16.79
N LEU A 286 -13.64 7.92 -15.84
CA LEU A 286 -12.82 6.71 -15.98
C LEU A 286 -13.20 5.88 -17.21
N LEU A 287 -14.49 5.83 -17.60
CA LEU A 287 -14.93 5.14 -18.81
C LEU A 287 -14.27 5.72 -20.07
N LEU A 288 -14.20 7.05 -20.16
CA LEU A 288 -13.57 7.71 -21.31
C LEU A 288 -12.06 7.50 -21.32
N VAL A 289 -11.41 7.54 -20.14
CA VAL A 289 -9.98 7.24 -20.00
C VAL A 289 -9.70 5.79 -20.39
N ALA A 290 -10.52 4.83 -19.94
CA ALA A 290 -10.39 3.43 -20.31
C ALA A 290 -10.53 3.24 -21.83
N LYS A 291 -11.55 3.84 -22.47
CA LYS A 291 -11.72 3.72 -23.92
C LYS A 291 -10.58 4.39 -24.69
N ALA A 292 -10.08 5.54 -24.24
CA ALA A 292 -8.93 6.21 -24.86
C ALA A 292 -7.66 5.34 -24.77
N LEU A 293 -7.39 4.71 -23.60
CA LEU A 293 -6.27 3.80 -23.43
C LEU A 293 -6.39 2.58 -24.36
N LEU A 294 -7.56 1.95 -24.45
CA LEU A 294 -7.79 0.80 -25.35
C LEU A 294 -7.56 1.14 -26.83
N LEU A 295 -8.00 2.34 -27.27
CA LEU A 295 -7.73 2.82 -28.61
C LEU A 295 -6.23 3.08 -28.84
N ALA A 296 -5.55 3.65 -27.84
CA ALA A 296 -4.11 3.87 -27.91
C ALA A 296 -3.33 2.55 -27.94
N CYS A 297 -3.75 1.49 -27.22
CA CYS A 297 -3.16 0.15 -27.30
C CYS A 297 -3.22 -0.42 -28.74
N ARG A 298 -4.34 -0.26 -29.43
CA ARG A 298 -4.45 -0.70 -30.86
C ARG A 298 -3.46 0.00 -31.77
N ARG A 299 -3.17 1.27 -31.52
CA ARG A 299 -2.22 2.08 -32.32
C ARG A 299 -0.76 1.80 -31.95
N ASN A 300 -0.52 1.41 -30.70
CA ASN A 300 0.81 1.20 -30.11
C ASN A 300 0.88 -0.21 -29.49
N PRO A 301 0.80 -1.30 -30.29
CA PRO A 301 0.67 -2.66 -29.74
C PRO A 301 1.87 -3.10 -28.91
N GLY A 302 3.04 -2.52 -29.10
CA GLY A 302 4.23 -2.78 -28.30
C GLY A 302 4.10 -2.40 -26.82
N VAL A 303 3.12 -1.55 -26.48
CA VAL A 303 2.87 -1.18 -25.08
C VAL A 303 2.22 -2.33 -24.31
N ASN A 304 1.41 -3.16 -24.97
CA ASN A 304 0.69 -4.25 -24.32
C ASN A 304 1.47 -5.56 -24.40
N ALA A 305 2.55 -5.66 -23.63
CA ALA A 305 3.53 -6.74 -23.67
C ALA A 305 3.86 -7.28 -22.28
N THR A 306 4.54 -8.40 -22.22
CA THR A 306 5.10 -8.97 -20.99
C THR A 306 6.54 -9.38 -21.24
N TRP A 307 7.40 -9.12 -20.24
CA TRP A 307 8.77 -9.63 -20.21
C TRP A 307 8.78 -11.03 -19.63
N GLU A 308 9.28 -11.99 -20.38
CA GLU A 308 9.42 -13.37 -19.93
C GLU A 308 10.89 -13.80 -19.97
N GLU A 309 11.37 -14.41 -18.89
CA GLU A 309 12.71 -14.97 -18.78
C GLU A 309 12.61 -16.50 -18.68
N ALA A 310 13.28 -17.20 -19.58
CA ALA A 310 13.37 -18.66 -19.59
C ALA A 310 14.84 -19.08 -19.63
N GLY A 311 15.44 -19.29 -18.45
CA GLY A 311 16.88 -19.54 -18.30
C GLY A 311 17.69 -18.32 -18.75
N ASP A 312 18.62 -18.52 -19.70
CA ASP A 312 19.48 -17.44 -20.24
C ASP A 312 18.82 -16.65 -21.39
N GLN A 313 17.57 -16.95 -21.73
CA GLN A 313 16.86 -16.26 -22.82
C GLN A 313 15.73 -15.40 -22.26
N ALA A 314 15.71 -14.13 -22.70
CA ALA A 314 14.58 -13.23 -22.44
C ALA A 314 13.76 -13.06 -23.71
N SER A 315 12.45 -12.96 -23.56
CA SER A 315 11.51 -12.70 -24.66
C SER A 315 10.50 -11.62 -24.31
N ILE A 316 10.04 -10.90 -25.33
CA ILE A 316 8.93 -9.95 -25.23
C ILE A 316 7.71 -10.61 -25.86
N VAL A 317 6.67 -10.84 -25.05
CA VAL A 317 5.42 -11.41 -25.51
C VAL A 317 4.40 -10.30 -25.73
N LEU A 318 4.12 -9.99 -27.00
CA LEU A 318 3.08 -9.03 -27.37
C LEU A 318 1.70 -9.68 -27.23
N LYS A 319 0.80 -9.00 -26.52
CA LYS A 319 -0.57 -9.49 -26.28
C LYS A 319 -1.54 -8.75 -27.21
N ASN A 320 -2.21 -9.51 -28.08
CA ASN A 320 -3.19 -8.98 -29.04
C ASN A 320 -4.61 -8.86 -28.45
N TYR A 321 -4.73 -8.88 -27.14
CA TYR A 321 -5.94 -8.66 -26.36
C TYR A 321 -5.60 -7.75 -25.17
N VAL A 322 -6.56 -7.03 -24.63
CA VAL A 322 -6.33 -6.16 -23.46
C VAL A 322 -7.23 -6.60 -22.30
N ASN A 323 -6.62 -7.15 -21.28
CA ASN A 323 -7.26 -7.36 -19.98
C ASN A 323 -6.96 -6.14 -19.11
N LEU A 324 -7.92 -5.22 -19.04
CA LEU A 324 -7.75 -3.92 -18.42
C LEU A 324 -7.88 -3.99 -16.91
N GLY A 325 -6.77 -3.85 -16.19
CA GLY A 325 -6.71 -3.74 -14.75
C GLY A 325 -7.26 -2.41 -14.25
N ILE A 326 -8.02 -2.46 -13.15
CA ILE A 326 -8.49 -1.25 -12.44
C ILE A 326 -8.08 -1.35 -10.99
N ALA A 327 -7.19 -0.45 -10.57
CA ALA A 327 -6.75 -0.39 -9.18
C ALA A 327 -7.92 0.06 -8.28
N ALA A 328 -8.35 -0.80 -7.38
CA ALA A 328 -9.47 -0.58 -6.48
C ALA A 328 -9.03 -0.63 -5.02
N ALA A 329 -9.30 0.44 -4.27
CA ALA A 329 -9.13 0.47 -2.83
C ALA A 329 -10.30 -0.25 -2.15
N THR A 330 -9.98 -1.24 -1.31
CA THR A 330 -10.97 -2.00 -0.53
C THR A 330 -10.61 -1.98 0.96
N PRO A 331 -11.54 -2.37 1.85
CA PRO A 331 -11.23 -2.51 3.28
C PRO A 331 -10.09 -3.50 3.57
N ARG A 332 -9.87 -4.49 2.70
CA ARG A 332 -8.79 -5.48 2.81
C ARG A 332 -7.45 -5.00 2.26
N GLY A 333 -7.42 -3.87 1.53
CA GLY A 333 -6.24 -3.31 0.87
C GLY A 333 -6.49 -2.99 -0.60
N LEU A 334 -5.42 -2.69 -1.33
CA LEU A 334 -5.46 -2.41 -2.75
C LEU A 334 -5.49 -3.74 -3.54
N ILE A 335 -6.47 -3.88 -4.43
CA ILE A 335 -6.56 -5.00 -5.37
C ILE A 335 -6.66 -4.47 -6.80
N VAL A 336 -6.27 -5.29 -7.78
CA VAL A 336 -6.29 -4.91 -9.21
C VAL A 336 -7.05 -5.98 -10.01
N PRO A 337 -8.39 -6.02 -9.91
CA PRO A 337 -9.19 -6.83 -10.81
C PRO A 337 -9.14 -6.28 -12.23
N ASN A 338 -9.39 -7.13 -13.23
CA ASN A 338 -9.33 -6.72 -14.64
C ASN A 338 -10.58 -7.10 -15.42
N VAL A 339 -10.91 -6.28 -16.42
CA VAL A 339 -11.93 -6.54 -17.43
C VAL A 339 -11.25 -7.30 -18.55
N LYS A 340 -11.68 -8.54 -18.79
CA LYS A 340 -11.12 -9.40 -19.83
C LYS A 340 -11.55 -8.90 -21.21
N ASP A 341 -10.67 -8.99 -22.20
CA ASP A 341 -10.91 -8.62 -23.61
C ASP A 341 -11.58 -7.25 -23.77
N ALA A 342 -11.18 -6.28 -22.93
CA ALA A 342 -11.78 -4.95 -22.89
C ALA A 342 -11.69 -4.19 -24.22
N ASP A 343 -10.67 -4.48 -25.02
CA ASP A 343 -10.45 -3.89 -26.35
C ASP A 343 -11.53 -4.27 -27.37
N ALA A 344 -12.17 -5.43 -27.22
CA ALA A 344 -13.26 -5.88 -28.07
C ALA A 344 -14.62 -5.27 -27.70
N MET A 345 -14.74 -4.64 -26.50
CA MET A 345 -16.00 -4.13 -25.99
C MET A 345 -16.42 -2.80 -26.62
N SER A 346 -17.72 -2.66 -26.87
CA SER A 346 -18.34 -1.36 -27.13
C SER A 346 -18.23 -0.45 -25.89
N LEU A 347 -18.49 0.85 -26.05
CA LEU A 347 -18.46 1.79 -24.92
C LEU A 347 -19.48 1.43 -23.82
N ARG A 348 -20.65 0.92 -24.23
CA ARG A 348 -21.71 0.49 -23.31
C ARG A 348 -21.28 -0.75 -22.52
N GLU A 349 -20.81 -1.78 -23.20
CA GLU A 349 -20.35 -3.03 -22.56
C GLU A 349 -19.21 -2.76 -21.60
N LEU A 350 -18.26 -1.88 -21.99
CA LEU A 350 -17.16 -1.49 -21.10
C LEU A 350 -17.67 -0.76 -19.84
N ALA A 351 -18.70 0.10 -19.99
CA ALA A 351 -19.28 0.81 -18.84
C ALA A 351 -19.99 -0.16 -17.87
N ASP A 352 -20.71 -1.15 -18.39
CA ASP A 352 -21.34 -2.20 -17.60
C ASP A 352 -20.28 -3.06 -16.88
N ALA A 353 -19.24 -3.50 -17.60
CA ALA A 353 -18.14 -4.29 -17.05
C ALA A 353 -17.40 -3.56 -15.94
N LEU A 354 -17.06 -2.28 -16.14
CA LEU A 354 -16.41 -1.44 -15.13
C LEU A 354 -17.29 -1.25 -13.88
N THR A 355 -18.61 -1.12 -14.06
CA THR A 355 -19.55 -0.99 -12.95
C THR A 355 -19.58 -2.26 -12.11
N VAL A 356 -19.74 -3.42 -12.74
CA VAL A 356 -19.75 -4.73 -12.08
C VAL A 356 -18.42 -4.98 -11.35
N LEU A 357 -17.29 -4.70 -12.01
CA LEU A 357 -15.96 -4.86 -11.42
C LEU A 357 -15.82 -4.04 -10.13
N VAL A 358 -16.16 -2.73 -10.18
CA VAL A 358 -16.03 -1.84 -9.01
C VAL A 358 -16.98 -2.23 -7.88
N GLU A 359 -18.21 -2.66 -8.19
CA GLU A 359 -19.19 -3.10 -7.18
C GLU A 359 -18.73 -4.40 -6.52
N THR A 360 -18.24 -5.37 -7.30
CA THR A 360 -17.70 -6.64 -6.80
C THR A 360 -16.48 -6.40 -5.90
N ALA A 361 -15.56 -5.52 -6.33
CA ALA A 361 -14.38 -5.15 -5.56
C ALA A 361 -14.74 -4.50 -4.21
N ARG A 362 -15.66 -3.53 -4.21
CA ARG A 362 -16.12 -2.85 -2.98
C ARG A 362 -16.87 -3.77 -2.03
N ALA A 363 -17.57 -4.76 -2.57
CA ALA A 363 -18.25 -5.79 -1.79
C ALA A 363 -17.29 -6.86 -1.23
N GLY A 364 -15.99 -6.81 -1.56
CA GLY A 364 -14.99 -7.79 -1.13
C GLY A 364 -15.16 -9.17 -1.74
N ARG A 365 -15.87 -9.28 -2.88
CA ARG A 365 -16.22 -10.55 -3.55
C ARG A 365 -15.40 -10.84 -4.81
N THR A 366 -14.32 -10.09 -5.06
CA THR A 366 -13.41 -10.32 -6.18
C THR A 366 -12.74 -11.68 -6.02
N GLN A 367 -12.83 -12.51 -7.05
CA GLN A 367 -12.21 -13.83 -7.09
C GLN A 367 -10.77 -13.73 -7.60
N PRO A 368 -9.87 -14.69 -7.27
CA PRO A 368 -8.51 -14.73 -7.80
C PRO A 368 -8.44 -14.70 -9.33
N ALA A 369 -9.38 -15.38 -10.01
CA ALA A 369 -9.48 -15.37 -11.46
C ALA A 369 -9.73 -13.99 -12.06
N ASP A 370 -10.45 -13.12 -11.34
CA ASP A 370 -10.73 -11.74 -11.77
C ASP A 370 -9.49 -10.85 -11.69
N MET A 371 -8.50 -11.22 -10.87
CA MET A 371 -7.24 -10.49 -10.67
C MET A 371 -6.10 -11.03 -11.54
N SER A 372 -6.21 -12.25 -12.06
CA SER A 372 -5.16 -12.88 -12.86
C SER A 372 -5.18 -12.41 -14.31
N GLY A 373 -4.03 -12.46 -14.99
CA GLY A 373 -3.89 -12.24 -16.43
C GLY A 373 -4.20 -10.82 -16.89
N GLY A 374 -4.08 -9.81 -16.02
CA GLY A 374 -4.08 -8.40 -16.41
C GLY A 374 -2.94 -8.08 -17.38
N THR A 375 -3.11 -7.09 -18.23
CA THR A 375 -2.09 -6.73 -19.24
C THR A 375 -1.63 -5.28 -19.11
N ILE A 376 -2.51 -4.37 -18.73
CA ILE A 376 -2.24 -2.96 -18.46
C ILE A 376 -3.27 -2.44 -17.45
N THR A 377 -2.85 -1.58 -16.55
CA THR A 377 -3.70 -1.10 -15.44
C THR A 377 -3.98 0.40 -15.51
N ILE A 378 -5.17 0.82 -15.06
CA ILE A 378 -5.49 2.21 -14.73
C ILE A 378 -5.65 2.34 -13.21
N THR A 379 -5.00 3.34 -12.63
CA THR A 379 -5.22 3.77 -11.24
C THR A 379 -5.82 5.17 -11.20
N ASN A 380 -6.99 5.32 -10.59
CA ASN A 380 -7.67 6.61 -10.46
C ASN A 380 -7.35 7.24 -9.10
N VAL A 381 -6.33 8.09 -9.05
CA VAL A 381 -5.95 8.84 -7.84
C VAL A 381 -6.75 10.13 -7.67
N GLY A 382 -7.42 10.57 -8.74
CA GLY A 382 -8.24 11.78 -8.75
C GLY A 382 -9.43 11.73 -7.80
N VAL A 383 -9.95 10.53 -7.47
CA VAL A 383 -11.03 10.34 -6.48
C VAL A 383 -10.63 10.78 -5.07
N PHE A 384 -9.32 10.83 -4.78
CA PHE A 384 -8.76 11.31 -3.53
C PHE A 384 -8.35 12.79 -3.59
N GLY A 385 -8.64 13.48 -4.70
CA GLY A 385 -8.25 14.87 -4.92
C GLY A 385 -6.76 15.06 -5.26
N VAL A 386 -6.06 14.00 -5.66
CA VAL A 386 -4.65 14.03 -6.06
C VAL A 386 -4.54 14.31 -7.54
N ASP A 387 -3.65 15.24 -7.92
CA ASP A 387 -3.52 15.68 -9.31
C ASP A 387 -2.75 14.70 -10.17
N THR A 388 -1.76 13.99 -9.61
CA THR A 388 -0.96 12.98 -10.30
C THR A 388 -0.17 12.11 -9.32
N GLY A 389 0.55 11.10 -9.83
CA GLY A 389 1.45 10.25 -9.07
C GLY A 389 2.34 9.42 -9.99
N THR A 390 3.31 8.72 -9.41
CA THR A 390 4.18 7.76 -10.10
C THR A 390 3.81 6.35 -9.65
N PRO A 391 2.79 5.71 -10.26
CA PRO A 391 2.34 4.40 -9.82
C PRO A 391 3.39 3.32 -10.11
N ILE A 392 3.46 2.31 -9.23
CA ILE A 392 4.25 1.10 -9.46
C ILE A 392 3.44 0.19 -10.37
N ILE A 393 4.11 -0.41 -11.37
CA ILE A 393 3.48 -1.32 -12.33
C ILE A 393 2.99 -2.58 -11.61
N ASN A 394 1.81 -3.06 -11.96
CA ASN A 394 1.30 -4.32 -11.45
C ASN A 394 2.17 -5.47 -11.99
N PRO A 395 2.60 -6.45 -11.15
CA PRO A 395 3.48 -7.52 -11.60
C PRO A 395 2.99 -8.26 -12.85
N GLY A 396 3.88 -8.45 -13.83
CA GLY A 396 3.56 -9.12 -15.10
C GLY A 396 2.88 -8.25 -16.15
N GLU A 397 2.63 -6.97 -15.84
CA GLU A 397 2.14 -5.97 -16.81
C GLU A 397 3.29 -5.09 -17.29
N SER A 398 3.08 -4.40 -18.42
CA SER A 398 4.05 -3.50 -19.03
C SER A 398 3.96 -2.06 -18.55
N ALA A 399 2.76 -1.61 -18.20
CA ALA A 399 2.50 -0.22 -17.86
C ALA A 399 1.27 -0.03 -16.97
N ILE A 400 1.24 1.11 -16.28
CA ILE A 400 0.11 1.58 -15.48
C ILE A 400 -0.11 3.06 -15.73
N LEU A 401 -1.37 3.43 -16.01
CA LEU A 401 -1.80 4.81 -16.21
C LEU A 401 -2.44 5.35 -14.94
N ALA A 402 -1.86 6.41 -14.36
CA ALA A 402 -2.51 7.17 -13.30
C ALA A 402 -3.38 8.28 -13.90
N PHE A 403 -4.64 8.32 -13.47
CA PHE A 403 -5.61 9.34 -13.82
C PHE A 403 -5.82 10.26 -12.61
N GLY A 404 -5.47 11.53 -12.77
CA GLY A 404 -5.53 12.56 -11.74
C GLY A 404 -6.91 13.18 -11.57
N ALA A 405 -7.01 14.12 -10.61
CA ALA A 405 -8.24 14.86 -10.37
C ALA A 405 -8.62 15.73 -11.56
N VAL A 406 -9.88 15.69 -11.96
CA VAL A 406 -10.44 16.59 -12.98
C VAL A 406 -10.89 17.88 -12.30
N ARG A 407 -10.24 19.00 -12.62
CA ARG A 407 -10.49 20.29 -11.98
C ARG A 407 -10.77 21.40 -12.98
N ARG A 408 -11.53 22.40 -12.56
CA ARG A 408 -11.66 23.64 -13.31
C ARG A 408 -10.40 24.48 -13.11
N MET A 409 -9.66 24.72 -14.21
CA MET A 409 -8.42 25.48 -14.21
C MET A 409 -8.44 26.55 -15.33
N PRO A 410 -7.72 27.66 -15.14
CA PRO A 410 -7.52 28.61 -16.24
C PRO A 410 -6.69 27.95 -17.33
N TRP A 411 -7.14 28.08 -18.58
CA TRP A 411 -6.50 27.46 -19.73
C TRP A 411 -6.51 28.41 -20.91
N VAL A 412 -5.41 28.49 -21.64
CA VAL A 412 -5.33 29.30 -22.85
C VAL A 412 -6.05 28.57 -23.99
N VAL A 413 -7.02 29.24 -24.60
CA VAL A 413 -7.77 28.74 -25.75
C VAL A 413 -7.69 29.71 -26.90
N GLY A 414 -7.84 29.19 -28.13
CA GLY A 414 -7.68 29.95 -29.37
C GLY A 414 -6.23 30.01 -29.84
N SER A 415 -5.94 30.86 -30.79
CA SER A 415 -4.60 31.08 -31.31
C SER A 415 -4.43 32.51 -31.80
N GLY A 416 -3.20 33.06 -31.62
CA GLY A 416 -2.85 34.41 -32.04
C GLY A 416 -3.76 35.49 -31.43
N PRO A 417 -4.34 36.42 -32.23
CA PRO A 417 -5.17 37.50 -31.68
C PRO A 417 -6.46 37.04 -30.97
N GLN A 418 -6.82 35.77 -31.09
CA GLN A 418 -8.03 35.19 -30.49
C GLN A 418 -7.71 34.41 -29.22
N GLU A 419 -6.48 34.43 -28.76
CA GLU A 419 -6.09 33.80 -27.49
C GLU A 419 -6.81 34.47 -26.32
N ARG A 420 -7.36 33.62 -25.45
CA ARG A 420 -8.01 34.02 -24.19
C ARG A 420 -7.89 32.96 -23.16
N ILE A 421 -7.99 33.34 -21.91
CA ILE A 421 -8.00 32.39 -20.78
C ILE A 421 -9.46 32.08 -20.45
N GLU A 422 -9.76 30.78 -20.45
CA GLU A 422 -11.09 30.28 -20.08
C GLU A 422 -10.99 29.23 -18.96
N PRO A 423 -12.01 29.08 -18.09
CA PRO A 423 -12.11 27.97 -17.19
C PRO A 423 -12.36 26.66 -17.97
N ARG A 424 -11.41 25.74 -17.95
CA ARG A 424 -11.50 24.41 -18.61
C ARG A 424 -11.45 23.27 -17.60
N TRP A 425 -11.96 22.12 -17.96
CA TRP A 425 -11.77 20.90 -17.20
C TRP A 425 -10.41 20.32 -17.53
N VAL A 426 -9.50 20.36 -16.58
CA VAL A 426 -8.10 19.95 -16.77
C VAL A 426 -7.80 18.78 -15.84
N THR A 427 -7.05 17.81 -16.34
CA THR A 427 -6.50 16.70 -15.58
C THR A 427 -5.05 16.47 -15.95
N GLN A 428 -4.36 15.71 -15.12
CA GLN A 428 -3.02 15.21 -15.39
C GLN A 428 -3.05 13.68 -15.49
N LEU A 429 -2.37 13.16 -16.50
CA LEU A 429 -2.13 11.74 -16.69
C LEU A 429 -0.65 11.46 -16.39
N ALA A 430 -0.37 10.33 -15.76
CA ALA A 430 0.98 9.82 -15.59
C ALA A 430 1.04 8.36 -16.04
N LEU A 431 1.94 8.04 -16.94
CA LEU A 431 2.18 6.69 -17.44
C LEU A 431 3.49 6.18 -16.88
N SER A 432 3.43 5.18 -15.99
CA SER A 432 4.62 4.42 -15.59
C SER A 432 4.72 3.15 -16.43
N PHE A 433 5.92 2.83 -16.93
CA PHE A 433 6.15 1.66 -17.77
C PHE A 433 7.51 1.01 -17.51
N ASP A 434 7.60 -0.27 -17.87
CA ASP A 434 8.84 -1.05 -17.83
C ASP A 434 9.72 -0.68 -19.02
N HIS A 435 10.85 -0.02 -18.76
CA HIS A 435 11.74 0.47 -19.82
C HIS A 435 12.49 -0.64 -20.58
N ARG A 436 12.35 -1.89 -20.16
CA ARG A 436 12.82 -3.04 -20.97
C ARG A 436 11.88 -3.34 -22.15
N LEU A 437 10.60 -3.02 -21.99
CA LEU A 437 9.53 -3.27 -22.97
C LEU A 437 9.20 -2.03 -23.80
N ILE A 438 9.17 -0.87 -23.13
CA ILE A 438 8.67 0.39 -23.68
C ILE A 438 9.79 1.42 -23.60
N ASP A 439 10.22 1.94 -24.74
CA ASP A 439 11.16 3.06 -24.80
C ASP A 439 10.43 4.41 -24.69
N GLY A 440 11.21 5.50 -24.61
CA GLY A 440 10.65 6.84 -24.47
C GLY A 440 9.80 7.31 -25.66
N ASP A 441 10.11 6.85 -26.88
CA ASP A 441 9.34 7.19 -28.08
C ASP A 441 7.97 6.48 -28.05
N LEU A 442 7.96 5.18 -27.75
CA LEU A 442 6.73 4.39 -27.68
C LEU A 442 5.84 4.84 -26.52
N GLY A 443 6.42 5.10 -25.33
CA GLY A 443 5.70 5.59 -24.16
C GLY A 443 5.07 6.97 -24.42
N SER A 444 5.86 7.90 -24.95
CA SER A 444 5.40 9.25 -25.28
C SER A 444 4.29 9.25 -26.34
N ARG A 445 4.40 8.45 -27.39
CA ARG A 445 3.33 8.31 -28.42
C ARG A 445 2.06 7.74 -27.81
N PHE A 446 2.18 6.70 -27.00
CA PHE A 446 1.03 6.09 -26.35
C PHE A 446 0.31 7.06 -25.43
N LEU A 447 1.04 7.77 -24.56
CA LEU A 447 0.47 8.78 -23.67
C LEU A 447 -0.14 9.95 -24.42
N SER A 448 0.50 10.40 -25.52
CA SER A 448 0.00 11.44 -26.41
C SER A 448 -1.29 11.02 -27.12
N ASP A 449 -1.40 9.77 -27.57
CA ASP A 449 -2.61 9.24 -28.20
C ASP A 449 -3.79 9.21 -27.21
N ILE A 450 -3.57 8.77 -25.95
CA ILE A 450 -4.59 8.85 -24.91
C ILE A 450 -5.03 10.30 -24.67
N ALA A 451 -4.06 11.21 -24.55
CA ALA A 451 -4.30 12.63 -24.33
C ALA A 451 -5.12 13.25 -25.49
N ALA A 452 -4.79 12.89 -26.73
CA ALA A 452 -5.47 13.38 -27.92
C ALA A 452 -6.94 12.95 -28.00
N VAL A 453 -7.27 11.70 -27.63
CA VAL A 453 -8.67 11.23 -27.57
C VAL A 453 -9.44 11.91 -26.44
N LEU A 454 -8.82 12.10 -25.28
CA LEU A 454 -9.48 12.78 -24.16
C LEU A 454 -9.67 14.28 -24.38
N HIS A 455 -8.77 14.91 -25.13
CA HIS A 455 -8.91 16.30 -25.55
C HIS A 455 -10.01 16.46 -26.61
N ASP A 456 -10.05 15.56 -27.59
CA ASP A 456 -11.02 15.54 -28.67
C ASP A 456 -11.59 14.12 -28.84
N PRO A 457 -12.73 13.79 -28.22
CA PRO A 457 -13.33 12.45 -28.29
C PRO A 457 -13.77 12.03 -29.70
N ALA A 458 -13.94 12.97 -30.63
CA ALA A 458 -14.30 12.67 -32.04
C ALA A 458 -13.18 11.87 -32.74
N ARG A 459 -11.93 11.97 -32.26
CA ARG A 459 -10.80 11.15 -32.76
C ARG A 459 -11.03 9.65 -32.57
N ALA A 460 -11.86 9.25 -31.61
CA ALA A 460 -12.22 7.84 -31.42
C ALA A 460 -12.88 7.25 -32.67
N LEU A 461 -13.62 8.05 -33.47
CA LEU A 461 -14.23 7.62 -34.73
C LEU A 461 -13.20 7.35 -35.83
N LEU A 462 -12.03 7.97 -35.75
CA LEU A 462 -10.94 7.77 -36.71
C LEU A 462 -10.10 6.53 -36.38
N TRP A 463 -10.16 6.09 -35.11
CA TRP A 463 -9.27 5.04 -34.56
C TRP A 463 -10.04 3.77 -34.16
N ALA A 464 -11.36 3.77 -34.28
CA ALA A 464 -12.25 2.65 -33.95
C ALA A 464 -12.14 1.47 -34.93
#